data_7760cd4c97b15531024260acc2136ef3
#
_entry.id   7760cd4c97b15531024260acc2136ef3
#
_cell.length_a   1.000
_cell.length_b   1.000
_cell.length_c   1.000
_cell.angle_alpha   90.00
_cell.angle_beta   90.00
_cell.angle_gamma   90.00
#
_symmetry.space_group_name_H-M   'P 1'
#
loop_
_entity.id
_entity.type
_entity.pdbx_description
1 polymer ?
#
loop_
_entity_poly.entity_id
_entity_poly.type
_entity_poly.pdbx_seq_one_letter_code
_entity_poly.pdbx_strand_id
1 'polypeptide(L)'
;MKDIQNIWQFFENLNEYVYAADIETNELVYMNRKTLDAFGFHSVEDIQGKKCYEVIQNSSVRCGMCNNDRLCAGKFEEWRYYNPVIDKYMIVKDTLVEDAETGKRYRVEFSIDISEEREQDKRIQKYRAMEVVVNEGLRVALAADTPDETIQIILEHLGKALNAERTYIFEKNARGCDDNTYEWTAPGIMPEKDHLQNLPPEVCANWYQIFSEGEFVLVSDLEEIRESDPLQYENLKRQGIRSVAVLPLYDRGDVIAFYGADNPPRDSLQYTSSMLRVMGYFLVSCIKRRNLMRKLMDMSYKDPMTGLGNRFALSVFVDEMDK
;
A
#
# COMPACT_ATOMS: atom_id res chain seq x y z
N MET A 1 -1.93 14.20 53.01
CA MET A 1 -1.01 13.20 52.37
C MET A 1 -1.63 11.82 52.20
N LYS A 2 -2.41 11.26 53.13
CA LYS A 2 -3.00 9.91 52.95
C LYS A 2 -3.97 9.78 51.79
N ASP A 3 -4.78 10.79 51.52
CA ASP A 3 -5.81 10.72 50.44
C ASP A 3 -5.19 10.81 49.03
N ILE A 4 -4.16 11.62 48.84
CA ILE A 4 -3.43 11.72 47.54
C ILE A 4 -2.63 10.47 47.28
N GLN A 5 -1.98 9.86 48.29
CA GLN A 5 -1.28 8.61 48.13
C GLN A 5 -2.20 7.45 47.68
N ASN A 6 -3.46 7.45 48.19
CA ASN A 6 -4.46 6.46 47.73
C ASN A 6 -4.87 6.65 46.27
N ILE A 7 -4.91 7.89 45.75
CA ILE A 7 -5.24 8.19 44.35
C ILE A 7 -4.12 7.66 43.42
N TRP A 8 -2.86 7.91 43.79
CA TRP A 8 -1.72 7.43 42.96
C TRP A 8 -1.68 5.90 42.87
N GLN A 9 -2.02 5.20 43.97
CA GLN A 9 -2.09 3.73 43.96
C GLN A 9 -3.17 3.19 43.03
N PHE A 10 -4.26 3.94 42.79
CA PHE A 10 -5.26 3.58 41.77
C PHE A 10 -4.68 3.62 40.35
N PHE A 11 -3.85 4.62 40.04
CA PHE A 11 -3.26 4.80 38.71
C PHE A 11 -2.11 3.86 38.38
N GLU A 12 -1.50 3.22 39.42
CA GLU A 12 -0.30 2.42 39.26
C GLU A 12 -0.49 1.23 38.30
N ASN A 13 -1.67 0.63 38.30
CA ASN A 13 -1.99 -0.57 37.49
C ASN A 13 -2.78 -0.25 36.21
N LEU A 14 -2.96 1.03 35.87
CA LEU A 14 -3.60 1.39 34.63
C LEU A 14 -2.71 1.07 33.44
N ASN A 15 -3.37 0.64 32.33
CA ASN A 15 -2.68 0.40 31.07
C ASN A 15 -2.55 1.67 30.20
N GLU A 16 -2.88 2.82 30.75
CA GLU A 16 -2.66 4.14 30.17
C GLU A 16 -1.38 4.74 30.76
N TYR A 17 -0.76 5.67 30.02
CA TYR A 17 0.31 6.49 30.56
C TYR A 17 -0.27 7.55 31.46
N VAL A 18 0.18 7.60 32.72
CA VAL A 18 -0.30 8.58 33.69
C VAL A 18 0.87 9.28 34.32
N TYR A 19 0.85 10.60 34.34
CA TYR A 19 1.77 11.39 35.17
C TYR A 19 1.10 12.63 35.75
N ALA A 20 1.68 13.13 36.82
CA ALA A 20 1.30 14.39 37.41
C ALA A 20 2.50 15.32 37.53
N ALA A 21 2.25 16.62 37.28
CA ALA A 21 3.25 17.66 37.43
C ALA A 21 2.67 18.87 38.14
N ASP A 22 3.46 19.49 38.98
CA ASP A 22 3.11 20.77 39.62
C ASP A 22 2.91 21.84 38.53
N ILE A 23 1.75 22.53 38.58
CA ILE A 23 1.37 23.44 37.48
C ILE A 23 2.24 24.70 37.43
N GLU A 24 2.84 25.12 38.55
CA GLU A 24 3.62 26.35 38.68
C GLU A 24 5.08 26.08 38.32
N THR A 25 5.64 24.99 38.86
CA THR A 25 7.04 24.66 38.69
C THR A 25 7.30 23.75 37.50
N ASN A 26 6.26 23.06 36.98
CA ASN A 26 6.33 21.98 35.96
C ASN A 26 7.13 20.75 36.44
N GLU A 27 7.40 20.63 37.74
CA GLU A 27 8.09 19.46 38.31
C GLU A 27 7.19 18.25 38.33
N LEU A 28 7.73 17.09 37.87
CA LEU A 28 7.06 15.82 37.97
C LEU A 28 6.93 15.40 39.43
N VAL A 29 5.71 15.00 39.84
CA VAL A 29 5.42 14.53 41.19
C VAL A 29 5.00 13.07 41.21
N TYR A 30 4.53 12.56 40.08
CA TYR A 30 4.09 11.18 39.92
C TYR A 30 4.21 10.71 38.47
N MET A 31 4.56 9.45 38.29
CA MET A 31 4.39 8.66 37.07
C MET A 31 3.96 7.25 37.48
N ASN A 32 2.96 6.68 36.77
CA ASN A 32 2.62 5.29 37.00
C ASN A 32 3.68 4.36 36.35
N ARG A 33 3.63 3.07 36.67
CA ARG A 33 4.62 2.08 36.23
C ARG A 33 4.84 2.09 34.72
N LYS A 34 3.74 2.12 33.95
CA LYS A 34 3.83 2.14 32.49
C LYS A 34 4.57 3.38 31.96
N THR A 35 4.33 4.53 32.54
CA THR A 35 5.00 5.78 32.14
C THR A 35 6.48 5.75 32.52
N LEU A 36 6.80 5.32 33.73
CA LEU A 36 8.19 5.16 34.16
C LEU A 36 8.99 4.25 33.21
N ASP A 37 8.45 3.06 32.94
CA ASP A 37 9.10 2.08 32.06
C ASP A 37 9.30 2.63 30.63
N ALA A 38 8.31 3.34 30.08
CA ALA A 38 8.38 3.91 28.73
C ALA A 38 9.42 5.03 28.57
N PHE A 39 9.64 5.81 29.63
CA PHE A 39 10.62 6.90 29.64
C PHE A 39 11.95 6.52 30.29
N GLY A 40 12.16 5.23 30.61
CA GLY A 40 13.44 4.68 31.09
C GLY A 40 13.75 4.97 32.55
N PHE A 41 12.73 5.13 33.40
CA PHE A 41 12.87 5.30 34.83
C PHE A 41 12.40 4.05 35.59
N HIS A 42 12.96 3.83 36.77
CA HIS A 42 12.66 2.64 37.57
C HIS A 42 11.69 2.94 38.72
N SER A 43 11.67 4.19 39.19
CA SER A 43 10.85 4.59 40.35
C SER A 43 10.47 6.08 40.27
N VAL A 44 9.50 6.48 41.10
CA VAL A 44 9.08 7.87 41.23
C VAL A 44 10.19 8.77 41.79
N GLU A 45 11.09 8.20 42.57
CA GLU A 45 12.27 8.90 43.10
C GLU A 45 13.20 9.38 41.98
N ASP A 46 13.30 8.63 40.87
CA ASP A 46 14.16 8.96 39.73
C ASP A 46 13.71 10.20 38.97
N ILE A 47 12.45 10.58 39.09
CA ILE A 47 11.87 11.74 38.42
C ILE A 47 11.79 12.99 39.31
N GLN A 48 12.14 12.90 40.60
CA GLN A 48 12.12 14.03 41.53
C GLN A 48 13.01 15.18 41.04
N GLY A 49 12.44 16.40 41.04
CA GLY A 49 13.12 17.61 40.57
C GLY A 49 13.24 17.75 39.05
N LYS A 50 12.83 16.75 38.27
CA LYS A 50 12.80 16.85 36.80
C LYS A 50 11.54 17.55 36.32
N LYS A 51 11.68 18.31 35.24
CA LYS A 51 10.53 19.01 34.62
C LYS A 51 9.82 18.09 33.64
N CYS A 52 8.49 18.20 33.53
CA CYS A 52 7.68 17.39 32.61
C CYS A 52 8.17 17.56 31.15
N TYR A 53 8.53 18.76 30.72
CA TYR A 53 9.00 19.00 29.36
C TYR A 53 10.41 18.40 29.09
N GLU A 54 11.26 18.25 30.12
CA GLU A 54 12.55 17.59 29.98
C GLU A 54 12.37 16.09 29.73
N VAL A 55 11.50 15.44 30.51
CA VAL A 55 11.29 14.00 30.46
C VAL A 55 10.37 13.61 29.28
N ILE A 56 9.19 14.20 29.22
CA ILE A 56 8.16 13.79 28.28
C ILE A 56 8.44 14.30 26.85
N GLN A 57 9.12 15.46 26.71
CA GLN A 57 9.35 16.11 25.42
C GLN A 57 10.84 16.14 24.99
N ASN A 58 11.73 15.70 25.88
CA ASN A 58 13.20 15.86 25.71
C ASN A 58 13.58 17.31 25.32
N SER A 59 12.97 18.30 25.99
CA SER A 59 13.13 19.72 25.74
C SER A 59 13.75 20.43 26.92
N SER A 60 14.62 21.41 26.69
CA SER A 60 15.20 22.26 27.72
C SER A 60 14.31 23.46 28.13
N VAL A 61 13.17 23.65 27.42
CA VAL A 61 12.22 24.74 27.66
C VAL A 61 10.80 24.21 27.72
N ARG A 62 9.90 24.94 28.38
CA ARG A 62 8.47 24.63 28.44
C ARG A 62 7.93 24.46 27.01
N CYS A 63 7.18 23.37 26.78
CA CYS A 63 6.62 23.04 25.47
C CYS A 63 5.62 24.11 25.00
N GLY A 64 5.68 24.45 23.69
CA GLY A 64 4.78 25.47 23.13
C GLY A 64 3.31 25.07 23.09
N MET A 65 3.02 23.76 23.25
CA MET A 65 1.66 23.20 23.32
C MET A 65 1.14 23.06 24.75
N CYS A 66 1.88 23.56 25.77
CA CYS A 66 1.49 23.44 27.17
C CYS A 66 0.13 24.11 27.42
N ASN A 67 -0.80 23.37 28.01
CA ASN A 67 -2.16 23.81 28.26
C ASN A 67 -2.44 24.17 29.74
N ASN A 68 -1.39 24.22 30.59
CA ASN A 68 -1.52 24.52 32.01
C ASN A 68 -2.40 25.75 32.33
N ASP A 69 -2.33 26.79 31.49
CA ASP A 69 -3.06 28.05 31.67
C ASP A 69 -4.56 27.93 31.36
N ARG A 70 -5.00 26.82 30.76
CA ARG A 70 -6.41 26.57 30.39
C ARG A 70 -7.07 25.50 31.23
N LEU A 71 -6.30 24.75 32.03
CA LEU A 71 -6.82 23.65 32.82
C LEU A 71 -7.74 24.15 33.95
N CYS A 72 -8.85 23.47 34.13
CA CYS A 72 -9.82 23.71 35.19
C CYS A 72 -10.11 22.43 35.96
N ALA A 73 -10.29 22.52 37.26
CA ALA A 73 -10.68 21.38 38.08
C ALA A 73 -12.03 20.80 37.63
N GLY A 74 -12.11 19.48 37.55
CA GLY A 74 -13.29 18.75 37.12
C GLY A 74 -13.62 18.79 35.63
N LYS A 75 -12.72 19.36 34.79
CA LYS A 75 -12.82 19.32 33.34
C LYS A 75 -11.58 18.69 32.74
N PHE A 76 -11.77 17.96 31.65
CA PHE A 76 -10.66 17.39 30.86
C PHE A 76 -10.49 18.19 29.58
N GLU A 77 -9.23 18.55 29.30
CA GLU A 77 -8.79 19.02 27.98
C GLU A 77 -8.27 17.81 27.20
N GLU A 78 -8.86 17.51 26.05
CA GLU A 78 -8.45 16.39 25.20
C GLU A 78 -7.78 16.89 23.94
N TRP A 79 -6.65 16.28 23.59
CA TRP A 79 -5.91 16.58 22.37
C TRP A 79 -5.12 15.37 21.88
N ARG A 80 -4.64 15.44 20.65
CA ARG A 80 -3.89 14.36 20.02
C ARG A 80 -2.48 14.84 19.68
N TYR A 81 -1.52 13.97 19.90
CA TYR A 81 -0.14 14.35 19.79
C TYR A 81 0.74 13.13 19.49
N TYR A 82 1.79 13.35 18.67
CA TYR A 82 2.84 12.37 18.47
C TYR A 82 3.99 12.64 19.43
N ASN A 83 4.32 11.68 20.29
CA ASN A 83 5.43 11.77 21.21
C ASN A 83 6.70 11.18 20.57
N PRO A 84 7.70 12.01 20.20
CA PRO A 84 8.90 11.55 19.53
C PRO A 84 9.87 10.82 20.46
N VAL A 85 9.71 10.95 21.79
CA VAL A 85 10.61 10.29 22.76
C VAL A 85 10.33 8.81 22.85
N ILE A 86 9.06 8.42 22.84
CA ILE A 86 8.61 7.03 22.90
C ILE A 86 8.05 6.52 21.56
N ASP A 87 8.13 7.31 20.50
CA ASP A 87 7.64 7.00 19.14
C ASP A 87 6.18 6.53 19.13
N LYS A 88 5.27 7.32 19.75
CA LYS A 88 3.86 6.96 19.92
C LYS A 88 2.91 8.08 19.54
N TYR A 89 1.80 7.74 18.87
CA TYR A 89 0.65 8.63 18.73
C TYR A 89 -0.27 8.47 19.94
N MET A 90 -0.61 9.59 20.57
CA MET A 90 -1.32 9.61 21.84
C MET A 90 -2.62 10.40 21.73
N ILE A 91 -3.68 9.93 22.39
CA ILE A 91 -4.76 10.76 22.87
C ILE A 91 -4.41 11.16 24.30
N VAL A 92 -4.32 12.44 24.54
CA VAL A 92 -3.94 13.02 25.82
C VAL A 92 -5.15 13.68 26.44
N LYS A 93 -5.38 13.42 27.74
CA LYS A 93 -6.43 14.03 28.55
C LYS A 93 -5.80 14.65 29.78
N ASP A 94 -5.83 15.96 29.84
CA ASP A 94 -5.29 16.73 30.95
C ASP A 94 -6.42 17.25 31.87
N THR A 95 -6.21 17.23 33.16
CA THR A 95 -7.07 17.87 34.14
C THR A 95 -6.28 18.53 35.25
N LEU A 96 -6.91 19.46 35.95
CA LEU A 96 -6.34 20.08 37.12
C LEU A 96 -6.87 19.39 38.40
N VAL A 97 -5.95 19.04 39.28
CA VAL A 97 -6.26 18.52 40.62
C VAL A 97 -5.64 19.44 41.65
N GLU A 98 -6.40 19.82 42.67
CA GLU A 98 -5.95 20.64 43.78
C GLU A 98 -5.89 19.79 45.04
N ASP A 99 -4.76 19.85 45.72
CA ASP A 99 -4.58 19.23 47.03
C ASP A 99 -5.30 20.09 48.09
N ALA A 100 -6.32 19.52 48.72
CA ALA A 100 -7.17 20.22 49.71
C ALA A 100 -6.42 20.62 50.98
N GLU A 101 -5.33 19.96 51.36
CA GLU A 101 -4.55 20.29 52.57
C GLU A 101 -3.53 21.40 52.29
N THR A 102 -2.88 21.37 51.12
CA THR A 102 -1.74 22.25 50.81
C THR A 102 -2.10 23.37 49.85
N GLY A 103 -3.25 23.30 49.18
CA GLY A 103 -3.65 24.21 48.12
C GLY A 103 -2.77 24.11 46.85
N LYS A 104 -1.89 23.16 46.78
CA LYS A 104 -1.05 22.93 45.57
C LYS A 104 -1.88 22.38 44.44
N ARG A 105 -1.57 22.83 43.22
CA ARG A 105 -2.28 22.45 42.01
C ARG A 105 -1.38 21.62 41.11
N TYR A 106 -1.95 20.52 40.64
CA TYR A 106 -1.24 19.57 39.78
C TYR A 106 -1.98 19.37 38.46
N ARG A 107 -1.27 19.37 37.36
CA ARG A 107 -1.76 18.81 36.12
C ARG A 107 -1.63 17.28 36.21
N VAL A 108 -2.74 16.60 35.99
CA VAL A 108 -2.76 15.14 35.85
C VAL A 108 -3.08 14.84 34.40
N GLU A 109 -2.19 14.11 33.75
CA GLU A 109 -2.29 13.70 32.34
C GLU A 109 -2.52 12.20 32.24
N PHE A 110 -3.50 11.84 31.42
CA PHE A 110 -3.76 10.47 31.00
C PHE A 110 -3.53 10.41 29.49
N SER A 111 -2.68 9.48 29.05
CA SER A 111 -2.36 9.34 27.65
C SER A 111 -2.58 7.90 27.19
N ILE A 112 -3.32 7.74 26.10
CA ILE A 112 -3.67 6.47 25.47
C ILE A 112 -2.87 6.36 24.18
N ASP A 113 -2.13 5.27 24.02
CA ASP A 113 -1.44 4.94 22.77
C ASP A 113 -2.48 4.52 21.71
N ILE A 114 -2.54 5.26 20.60
CA ILE A 114 -3.40 5.01 19.44
C ILE A 114 -2.59 4.71 18.18
N SER A 115 -1.32 4.33 18.32
CA SER A 115 -0.43 4.12 17.17
C SER A 115 -0.93 2.96 16.31
N GLU A 116 -1.31 1.84 16.93
CA GLU A 116 -1.84 0.68 16.21
C GLU A 116 -3.17 0.98 15.52
N GLU A 117 -4.09 1.65 16.22
CA GLU A 117 -5.40 2.06 15.67
C GLU A 117 -5.21 2.98 14.44
N ARG A 118 -4.31 3.96 14.52
CA ARG A 118 -3.98 4.83 13.38
C ARG A 118 -3.40 4.08 12.18
N GLU A 119 -2.54 3.11 12.43
CA GLU A 119 -1.99 2.30 11.35
C GLU A 119 -3.06 1.41 10.70
N GLN A 120 -3.96 0.85 11.50
CA GLN A 120 -5.11 0.10 10.99
C GLN A 120 -6.04 1.01 10.17
N ASP A 121 -6.36 2.20 10.66
CA ASP A 121 -7.18 3.19 9.93
C ASP A 121 -6.54 3.59 8.60
N LYS A 122 -5.24 3.86 8.58
CA LYS A 122 -4.51 4.15 7.33
C LYS A 122 -4.59 2.99 6.34
N ARG A 123 -4.44 1.75 6.82
CA ARG A 123 -4.60 0.55 5.97
C ARG A 123 -6.00 0.46 5.39
N ILE A 124 -7.02 0.63 6.22
CA ILE A 124 -8.42 0.59 5.79
C ILE A 124 -8.69 1.68 4.74
N GLN A 125 -8.21 2.90 4.96
CA GLN A 125 -8.37 4.00 3.99
C GLN A 125 -7.67 3.69 2.66
N LYS A 126 -6.47 3.13 2.69
CA LYS A 126 -5.77 2.68 1.47
C LYS A 126 -6.55 1.60 0.73
N TYR A 127 -7.07 0.59 1.44
CA TYR A 127 -7.90 -0.46 0.82
C TYR A 127 -9.19 0.10 0.20
N ARG A 128 -9.88 1.01 0.86
CA ARG A 128 -11.09 1.66 0.32
C ARG A 128 -10.78 2.50 -0.93
N ALA A 129 -9.72 3.28 -0.90
CA ALA A 129 -9.29 4.03 -2.08
C ALA A 129 -9.00 3.11 -3.27
N MET A 130 -8.37 1.98 -3.02
CA MET A 130 -8.06 0.95 -4.01
C MET A 130 -9.32 0.30 -4.57
N GLU A 131 -10.29 -0.05 -3.70
CA GLU A 131 -11.59 -0.61 -4.10
C GLU A 131 -12.35 0.34 -5.05
N VAL A 132 -12.38 1.63 -4.74
CA VAL A 132 -13.01 2.65 -5.60
C VAL A 132 -12.36 2.68 -6.99
N VAL A 133 -11.03 2.67 -7.06
CA VAL A 133 -10.29 2.70 -8.33
C VAL A 133 -10.54 1.43 -9.14
N VAL A 134 -10.50 0.25 -8.50
CA VAL A 134 -10.79 -1.03 -9.16
C VAL A 134 -12.22 -1.02 -9.72
N ASN A 135 -13.20 -0.65 -8.91
CA ASN A 135 -14.61 -0.63 -9.34
C ASN A 135 -14.86 0.36 -10.47
N GLU A 136 -14.25 1.55 -10.43
CA GLU A 136 -14.37 2.53 -11.51
C GLU A 136 -13.69 2.05 -12.80
N GLY A 137 -12.49 1.48 -12.70
CA GLY A 137 -11.78 0.88 -13.83
C GLY A 137 -12.60 -0.23 -14.48
N LEU A 138 -13.21 -1.10 -13.68
CA LEU A 138 -14.09 -2.17 -14.16
C LEU A 138 -15.36 -1.62 -14.82
N ARG A 139 -15.97 -0.61 -14.24
CA ARG A 139 -17.17 0.03 -14.81
C ARG A 139 -16.90 0.60 -16.21
N VAL A 140 -15.78 1.30 -16.37
CA VAL A 140 -15.37 1.86 -17.67
C VAL A 140 -14.99 0.74 -18.65
N ALA A 141 -14.24 -0.25 -18.18
CA ALA A 141 -13.81 -1.40 -18.99
C ALA A 141 -15.00 -2.24 -19.51
N LEU A 142 -16.04 -2.42 -18.70
CA LEU A 142 -17.26 -3.14 -19.11
C LEU A 142 -18.10 -2.37 -20.17
N ALA A 143 -17.89 -1.07 -20.30
CA ALA A 143 -18.57 -0.24 -21.32
C ALA A 143 -17.80 -0.25 -22.66
N ALA A 144 -16.61 -0.85 -22.73
CA ALA A 144 -15.83 -0.94 -23.97
C ALA A 144 -16.45 -1.94 -24.95
N ASP A 145 -16.38 -1.61 -26.25
CA ASP A 145 -16.98 -2.42 -27.30
C ASP A 145 -16.21 -3.72 -27.57
N THR A 146 -14.88 -3.68 -27.42
CA THR A 146 -14.01 -4.81 -27.72
C THR A 146 -13.21 -5.29 -26.49
N PRO A 147 -12.87 -6.58 -26.43
CA PRO A 147 -11.99 -7.08 -25.36
C PRO A 147 -10.59 -6.46 -25.36
N ASP A 148 -10.08 -6.05 -26.53
CA ASP A 148 -8.77 -5.40 -26.66
C ASP A 148 -8.82 -4.00 -26.01
N GLU A 149 -9.85 -3.21 -26.26
CA GLU A 149 -10.09 -1.93 -25.57
C GLU A 149 -10.27 -2.11 -24.05
N THR A 150 -11.05 -3.13 -23.65
CA THR A 150 -11.25 -3.47 -22.24
C THR A 150 -9.91 -3.69 -21.54
N ILE A 151 -9.01 -4.50 -22.13
CA ILE A 151 -7.68 -4.77 -21.59
C ILE A 151 -6.86 -3.49 -21.48
N GLN A 152 -6.86 -2.65 -22.52
CA GLN A 152 -6.10 -1.41 -22.53
C GLN A 152 -6.58 -0.43 -21.45
N ILE A 153 -7.90 -0.29 -21.28
CA ILE A 153 -8.50 0.54 -20.22
C ILE A 153 -8.11 0.02 -18.83
N ILE A 154 -8.13 -1.31 -18.62
CA ILE A 154 -7.72 -1.91 -17.34
C ILE A 154 -6.25 -1.59 -17.04
N LEU A 155 -5.35 -1.75 -18.00
CA LEU A 155 -3.93 -1.45 -17.81
C LEU A 155 -3.70 0.04 -17.50
N GLU A 156 -4.37 0.93 -18.20
CA GLU A 156 -4.30 2.37 -17.94
C GLU A 156 -4.76 2.73 -16.51
N HIS A 157 -5.92 2.19 -16.10
CA HIS A 157 -6.45 2.43 -14.74
C HIS A 157 -5.53 1.86 -13.67
N LEU A 158 -4.98 0.67 -13.87
CA LEU A 158 -3.99 0.07 -12.97
C LEU A 158 -2.74 0.94 -12.87
N GLY A 159 -2.17 1.35 -14.00
CA GLY A 159 -0.97 2.16 -14.02
C GLY A 159 -1.14 3.48 -13.25
N LYS A 160 -2.25 4.18 -13.49
CA LYS A 160 -2.60 5.42 -12.78
C LYS A 160 -2.82 5.18 -11.28
N ALA A 161 -3.56 4.14 -10.92
CA ALA A 161 -3.87 3.83 -9.53
C ALA A 161 -2.66 3.42 -8.71
N LEU A 162 -1.75 2.68 -9.34
CA LEU A 162 -0.50 2.24 -8.74
C LEU A 162 0.60 3.29 -8.78
N ASN A 163 0.35 4.41 -9.47
CA ASN A 163 1.39 5.39 -9.80
C ASN A 163 2.64 4.74 -10.41
N ALA A 164 2.39 3.75 -11.29
CA ALA A 164 3.42 2.99 -11.97
C ALA A 164 3.87 3.71 -13.25
N GLU A 165 5.08 3.43 -13.71
CA GLU A 165 5.58 3.96 -14.97
C GLU A 165 5.03 3.20 -16.18
N ARG A 166 4.83 1.88 -16.06
CA ARG A 166 4.23 1.00 -17.07
C ARG A 166 3.35 -0.06 -16.43
N THR A 167 2.35 -0.51 -17.19
CA THR A 167 1.64 -1.77 -16.95
C THR A 167 1.53 -2.53 -18.27
N TYR A 168 1.62 -3.85 -18.22
CA TYR A 168 1.75 -4.66 -19.43
C TYR A 168 1.20 -6.07 -19.25
N ILE A 169 0.99 -6.75 -20.41
CA ILE A 169 0.68 -8.18 -20.46
C ILE A 169 1.64 -8.85 -21.44
N PHE A 170 2.21 -9.97 -20.99
CA PHE A 170 2.99 -10.89 -21.83
C PHE A 170 2.24 -12.18 -22.04
N GLU A 171 2.24 -12.64 -23.29
CA GLU A 171 1.63 -13.90 -23.70
C GLU A 171 2.63 -14.74 -24.50
N LYS A 172 2.55 -16.07 -24.37
CA LYS A 172 3.38 -16.97 -25.19
C LYS A 172 2.87 -16.99 -26.62
N ASN A 173 3.80 -16.78 -27.55
CA ASN A 173 3.53 -16.94 -28.97
C ASN A 173 3.68 -18.41 -29.42
N ALA A 174 3.39 -18.68 -30.70
CA ALA A 174 3.45 -20.02 -31.27
C ALA A 174 4.85 -20.66 -31.23
N ARG A 175 5.91 -19.87 -31.00
CA ARG A 175 7.31 -20.35 -30.89
C ARG A 175 7.71 -20.64 -29.45
N GLY A 176 6.81 -20.43 -28.50
CA GLY A 176 7.07 -20.54 -27.05
C GLY A 176 7.82 -19.37 -26.43
N CYS A 177 8.07 -18.30 -27.20
CA CYS A 177 8.63 -17.04 -26.72
C CYS A 177 7.56 -16.16 -26.12
N ASP A 178 7.95 -15.23 -25.28
CA ASP A 178 7.04 -14.27 -24.66
C ASP A 178 6.98 -12.97 -25.47
N ASP A 179 5.77 -12.51 -25.78
CA ASP A 179 5.51 -11.24 -26.48
C ASP A 179 4.78 -10.29 -25.54
N ASN A 180 5.24 -9.04 -25.43
CA ASN A 180 4.47 -7.96 -24.82
C ASN A 180 3.27 -7.62 -25.72
N THR A 181 2.09 -8.14 -25.38
CA THR A 181 0.90 -7.99 -26.22
C THR A 181 0.13 -6.70 -25.94
N TYR A 182 0.16 -6.22 -24.70
CA TYR A 182 -0.46 -4.96 -24.28
C TYR A 182 0.47 -4.20 -23.35
N GLU A 183 0.51 -2.89 -23.52
CA GLU A 183 1.27 -1.98 -22.68
C GLU A 183 0.55 -0.65 -22.52
N TRP A 184 0.56 -0.12 -21.31
CA TRP A 184 0.27 1.26 -21.03
C TRP A 184 1.51 1.91 -20.39
N THR A 185 1.78 3.16 -20.73
CA THR A 185 2.89 3.95 -20.17
C THR A 185 2.39 5.26 -19.59
N ALA A 186 2.99 5.69 -18.48
CA ALA A 186 2.76 7.00 -17.91
C ALA A 186 3.30 8.11 -18.85
N PRO A 187 2.79 9.34 -18.78
CA PRO A 187 3.30 10.46 -19.57
C PRO A 187 4.82 10.64 -19.39
N GLY A 188 5.55 10.69 -20.50
CA GLY A 188 7.01 10.85 -20.51
C GLY A 188 7.80 9.54 -20.40
N ILE A 189 7.16 8.41 -20.23
CA ILE A 189 7.80 7.08 -20.24
C ILE A 189 7.77 6.51 -21.65
N MET A 190 8.93 6.04 -22.12
CA MET A 190 9.04 5.42 -23.44
C MET A 190 8.41 4.03 -23.45
N PRO A 191 7.57 3.71 -24.45
CA PRO A 191 7.05 2.36 -24.64
C PRO A 191 8.16 1.36 -24.97
N GLU A 192 8.03 0.16 -24.43
CA GLU A 192 8.95 -0.96 -24.72
C GLU A 192 8.26 -2.12 -25.45
N LYS A 193 6.98 -2.05 -25.69
CA LYS A 193 6.19 -3.12 -26.31
C LYS A 193 6.81 -3.67 -27.58
N ASP A 194 7.25 -2.82 -28.48
CA ASP A 194 7.81 -3.24 -29.78
C ASP A 194 9.21 -3.85 -29.65
N HIS A 195 9.94 -3.49 -28.58
CA HIS A 195 11.26 -4.05 -28.27
C HIS A 195 11.19 -5.37 -27.50
N LEU A 196 10.04 -5.66 -26.88
CA LEU A 196 9.82 -6.84 -26.04
C LEU A 196 8.95 -7.88 -26.77
N GLN A 197 9.36 -8.22 -27.99
CA GLN A 197 8.74 -9.23 -28.82
C GLN A 197 9.68 -10.40 -28.99
N ASN A 198 9.15 -11.63 -29.03
CA ASN A 198 9.91 -12.88 -29.15
C ASN A 198 11.01 -13.03 -28.10
N LEU A 199 10.72 -12.66 -26.84
CA LEU A 199 11.65 -12.87 -25.75
C LEU A 199 11.90 -14.37 -25.56
N PRO A 200 13.19 -14.80 -25.60
CA PRO A 200 13.53 -16.21 -25.41
C PRO A 200 13.02 -16.73 -24.07
N PRO A 201 12.57 -18.00 -23.98
CA PRO A 201 12.04 -18.58 -22.75
C PRO A 201 13.00 -18.48 -21.56
N GLU A 202 14.30 -18.43 -21.81
CA GLU A 202 15.34 -18.33 -20.78
C GLU A 202 15.26 -17.02 -19.99
N VAL A 203 14.78 -15.94 -20.59
CA VAL A 203 14.67 -14.62 -19.96
C VAL A 203 13.65 -14.65 -18.83
N CYS A 204 12.52 -15.32 -19.04
CA CYS A 204 11.42 -15.39 -18.06
C CYS A 204 11.38 -16.74 -17.30
N ALA A 205 12.38 -17.61 -17.46
CA ALA A 205 12.38 -18.97 -16.91
C ALA A 205 12.16 -18.98 -15.37
N ASN A 206 12.89 -18.14 -14.65
CA ASN A 206 12.77 -18.01 -13.20
C ASN A 206 11.36 -17.55 -12.76
N TRP A 207 10.76 -16.64 -13.51
CA TRP A 207 9.41 -16.16 -13.22
C TRP A 207 8.38 -17.28 -13.42
N TYR A 208 8.51 -18.06 -14.51
CA TYR A 208 7.62 -19.21 -14.74
C TYR A 208 7.79 -20.29 -13.67
N GLN A 209 8.99 -20.47 -13.13
CA GLN A 209 9.19 -21.36 -11.98
C GLN A 209 8.42 -20.88 -10.76
N ILE A 210 8.54 -19.60 -10.39
CA ILE A 210 7.80 -18.97 -9.28
C ILE A 210 6.28 -19.12 -9.52
N PHE A 211 5.81 -18.87 -10.74
CA PHE A 211 4.40 -19.01 -11.11
C PHE A 211 3.91 -20.46 -10.98
N SER A 212 4.75 -21.46 -11.29
CA SER A 212 4.37 -22.87 -11.15
C SER A 212 4.13 -23.29 -9.69
N GLU A 213 4.69 -22.57 -8.73
CA GLU A 213 4.51 -22.74 -7.28
C GLU A 213 3.28 -21.98 -6.75
N GLY A 214 2.56 -21.27 -7.63
CA GLY A 214 1.39 -20.46 -7.26
C GLY A 214 1.74 -19.08 -6.71
N GLU A 215 3.01 -18.71 -6.78
CA GLU A 215 3.56 -17.45 -6.28
C GLU A 215 3.63 -16.38 -7.38
N PHE A 216 4.03 -15.16 -7.02
CA PHE A 216 4.18 -14.02 -7.90
C PHE A 216 5.53 -13.34 -7.67
N VAL A 217 5.99 -12.56 -8.64
CA VAL A 217 7.25 -11.84 -8.56
C VAL A 217 7.01 -10.44 -7.97
N LEU A 218 7.75 -10.12 -6.92
CA LEU A 218 7.79 -8.81 -6.30
C LEU A 218 9.24 -8.44 -6.01
N VAL A 219 9.76 -7.48 -6.78
CA VAL A 219 11.12 -6.97 -6.64
C VAL A 219 11.04 -5.52 -6.17
N SER A 220 11.45 -5.25 -4.94
CA SER A 220 11.40 -3.90 -4.34
C SER A 220 12.60 -3.05 -4.75
N ASP A 221 13.72 -3.70 -5.01
CA ASP A 221 14.94 -3.12 -5.54
C ASP A 221 15.56 -4.07 -6.57
N LEU A 222 15.78 -3.59 -7.79
CA LEU A 222 16.33 -4.40 -8.88
C LEU A 222 17.65 -5.08 -8.50
N GLU A 223 18.47 -4.47 -7.65
CA GLU A 223 19.75 -5.04 -7.20
C GLU A 223 19.58 -6.37 -6.43
N GLU A 224 18.39 -6.64 -5.88
CA GLU A 224 18.10 -7.91 -5.17
C GLU A 224 18.20 -9.14 -6.08
N ILE A 225 17.91 -9.00 -7.38
CA ILE A 225 17.92 -10.12 -8.33
C ILE A 225 19.20 -10.20 -9.17
N ARG A 226 20.18 -9.33 -8.94
CA ARG A 226 21.39 -9.24 -9.77
C ARG A 226 22.17 -10.54 -9.85
N GLU A 227 22.29 -11.25 -8.75
CA GLU A 227 23.04 -12.52 -8.68
C GLU A 227 22.16 -13.74 -8.97
N SER A 228 20.89 -13.71 -8.54
CA SER A 228 19.96 -14.83 -8.67
C SER A 228 19.32 -14.93 -10.06
N ASP A 229 19.15 -13.82 -10.77
CA ASP A 229 18.57 -13.77 -12.12
C ASP A 229 19.26 -12.70 -12.98
N PRO A 230 20.52 -12.92 -13.39
CA PRO A 230 21.28 -11.92 -14.12
C PRO A 230 20.69 -11.58 -15.49
N LEU A 231 20.01 -12.53 -16.16
CA LEU A 231 19.38 -12.27 -17.46
C LEU A 231 18.22 -11.28 -17.32
N GLN A 232 17.37 -11.51 -16.34
CA GLN A 232 16.24 -10.63 -16.08
C GLN A 232 16.70 -9.30 -15.49
N TYR A 233 17.74 -9.30 -14.64
CA TYR A 233 18.35 -8.07 -14.15
C TYR A 233 18.79 -7.16 -15.30
N GLU A 234 19.56 -7.65 -16.26
CA GLU A 234 20.02 -6.87 -17.41
C GLU A 234 18.85 -6.40 -18.30
N ASN A 235 17.85 -7.26 -18.51
CA ASN A 235 16.66 -6.89 -19.27
C ASN A 235 15.87 -5.74 -18.61
N LEU A 236 15.64 -5.81 -17.31
CA LEU A 236 14.91 -4.78 -16.55
C LEU A 236 15.74 -3.48 -16.42
N LYS A 237 17.04 -3.61 -16.18
CA LYS A 237 17.95 -2.47 -16.05
C LYS A 237 18.04 -1.64 -17.32
N ARG A 238 18.09 -2.30 -18.49
CA ARG A 238 18.09 -1.63 -19.79
C ARG A 238 16.86 -0.73 -19.97
N GLN A 239 15.74 -1.12 -19.40
CA GLN A 239 14.47 -0.41 -19.47
C GLN A 239 14.32 0.68 -18.37
N GLY A 240 15.32 0.87 -17.51
CA GLY A 240 15.27 1.80 -16.39
C GLY A 240 14.37 1.35 -15.23
N ILE A 241 14.06 0.06 -15.15
CA ILE A 241 13.22 -0.49 -14.09
C ILE A 241 14.03 -0.61 -12.80
N ARG A 242 13.42 -0.20 -11.67
CA ARG A 242 14.02 -0.23 -10.33
C ARG A 242 13.26 -1.15 -9.39
N SER A 243 11.97 -1.29 -9.63
CA SER A 243 11.08 -2.17 -8.89
C SER A 243 10.02 -2.72 -9.83
N VAL A 244 9.54 -3.94 -9.57
CA VAL A 244 8.53 -4.57 -10.43
C VAL A 244 7.62 -5.49 -9.61
N ALA A 245 6.35 -5.52 -10.00
CA ALA A 245 5.38 -6.49 -9.49
C ALA A 245 4.77 -7.22 -10.70
N VAL A 246 4.92 -8.55 -10.75
CA VAL A 246 4.44 -9.38 -11.87
C VAL A 246 3.64 -10.55 -11.34
N LEU A 247 2.45 -10.74 -11.88
CA LEU A 247 1.53 -11.79 -11.51
C LEU A 247 1.18 -12.68 -12.70
N PRO A 248 1.10 -13.99 -12.49
CA PRO A 248 0.61 -14.92 -13.52
C PRO A 248 -0.90 -14.80 -13.70
N LEU A 249 -1.34 -15.02 -14.93
CA LEU A 249 -2.74 -15.18 -15.30
C LEU A 249 -3.01 -16.67 -15.57
N TYR A 250 -3.84 -17.29 -14.74
CA TYR A 250 -4.13 -18.71 -14.84
C TYR A 250 -5.48 -18.96 -15.54
N ASP A 251 -5.50 -19.94 -16.45
CA ASP A 251 -6.74 -20.59 -16.89
C ASP A 251 -6.66 -22.10 -16.61
N ARG A 252 -7.57 -22.61 -15.78
CA ARG A 252 -7.66 -24.05 -15.39
C ARG A 252 -6.38 -24.64 -14.80
N GLY A 253 -5.55 -23.81 -14.19
CA GLY A 253 -4.27 -24.20 -13.57
C GLY A 253 -3.04 -23.94 -14.45
N ASP A 254 -3.22 -23.64 -15.72
CA ASP A 254 -2.12 -23.30 -16.63
C ASP A 254 -1.87 -21.78 -16.66
N VAL A 255 -0.62 -21.37 -16.69
CA VAL A 255 -0.24 -19.95 -16.90
C VAL A 255 -0.43 -19.61 -18.37
N ILE A 256 -1.45 -18.81 -18.69
CA ILE A 256 -1.77 -18.39 -20.07
C ILE A 256 -1.10 -17.08 -20.46
N ALA A 257 -0.72 -16.28 -19.47
CA ALA A 257 -0.06 -14.99 -19.62
C ALA A 257 0.52 -14.57 -18.25
N PHE A 258 1.32 -13.54 -18.24
CA PHE A 258 1.60 -12.78 -17.02
C PHE A 258 1.45 -11.29 -17.28
N TYR A 259 1.25 -10.52 -16.24
CA TYR A 259 1.11 -9.08 -16.34
C TYR A 259 1.73 -8.41 -15.13
N GLY A 260 2.07 -7.15 -15.27
CA GLY A 260 2.79 -6.47 -14.22
C GLY A 260 2.71 -4.97 -14.27
N ALA A 261 3.39 -4.38 -13.29
CA ALA A 261 3.60 -2.95 -13.15
C ALA A 261 5.06 -2.66 -12.84
N ASP A 262 5.65 -1.72 -13.59
CA ASP A 262 7.02 -1.26 -13.41
C ASP A 262 7.06 0.02 -12.57
N ASN A 263 8.06 0.09 -11.70
CA ASN A 263 8.36 1.23 -10.85
C ASN A 263 7.17 1.75 -10.01
N PRO A 264 6.29 0.87 -9.45
CA PRO A 264 5.34 1.33 -8.44
C PRO A 264 6.10 1.83 -7.20
N PRO A 265 5.58 2.83 -6.45
CA PRO A 265 6.23 3.33 -5.25
C PRO A 265 6.49 2.21 -4.22
N ARG A 266 7.68 2.19 -3.61
CA ARG A 266 8.12 1.11 -2.70
C ARG A 266 7.17 0.88 -1.52
N ASP A 267 6.62 1.93 -0.96
CA ASP A 267 5.67 1.90 0.17
C ASP A 267 4.28 1.35 -0.21
N SER A 268 4.02 1.19 -1.51
CA SER A 268 2.75 0.66 -2.04
C SER A 268 2.83 -0.76 -2.60
N LEU A 269 4.02 -1.38 -2.67
CA LEU A 269 4.23 -2.68 -3.31
C LEU A 269 3.31 -3.80 -2.79
N GLN A 270 3.07 -3.87 -1.47
CA GLN A 270 2.14 -4.86 -0.89
C GLN A 270 0.70 -4.67 -1.39
N TYR A 271 0.28 -3.40 -1.56
CA TYR A 271 -1.05 -3.09 -2.09
C TYR A 271 -1.11 -3.31 -3.60
N THR A 272 0.01 -3.09 -4.31
CA THR A 272 0.16 -3.35 -5.73
C THR A 272 -0.17 -4.81 -6.06
N SER A 273 0.44 -5.76 -5.36
CA SER A 273 0.18 -7.19 -5.57
C SER A 273 -1.28 -7.57 -5.33
N SER A 274 -1.91 -7.02 -4.29
CA SER A 274 -3.33 -7.28 -3.99
C SER A 274 -4.26 -6.74 -5.07
N MET A 275 -4.03 -5.52 -5.57
CA MET A 275 -4.79 -4.91 -6.66
C MET A 275 -4.60 -5.71 -7.96
N LEU A 276 -3.38 -6.02 -8.31
CA LEU A 276 -3.10 -6.84 -9.48
C LEU A 276 -3.82 -8.19 -9.38
N ARG A 277 -3.79 -8.87 -8.24
CA ARG A 277 -4.47 -10.17 -8.06
C ARG A 277 -5.97 -10.10 -8.39
N VAL A 278 -6.67 -9.07 -7.92
CA VAL A 278 -8.11 -8.88 -8.20
C VAL A 278 -8.34 -8.63 -9.69
N MET A 279 -7.56 -7.72 -10.29
CA MET A 279 -7.72 -7.37 -11.70
C MET A 279 -7.29 -8.51 -12.65
N GLY A 280 -6.42 -9.39 -12.22
CA GLY A 280 -5.99 -10.57 -12.98
C GLY A 280 -7.15 -11.46 -13.40
N TYR A 281 -8.14 -11.69 -12.53
CA TYR A 281 -9.33 -12.47 -12.89
C TYR A 281 -10.13 -11.86 -14.05
N PHE A 282 -10.23 -10.52 -14.09
CA PHE A 282 -10.90 -9.82 -15.19
C PHE A 282 -10.08 -9.89 -16.48
N LEU A 283 -8.76 -9.70 -16.39
CA LEU A 283 -7.86 -9.82 -17.54
C LEU A 283 -7.93 -11.22 -18.16
N VAL A 284 -7.94 -12.28 -17.36
CA VAL A 284 -8.14 -13.65 -17.83
C VAL A 284 -9.44 -13.77 -18.62
N SER A 285 -10.54 -13.24 -18.07
CA SER A 285 -11.85 -13.26 -18.76
C SER A 285 -11.81 -12.50 -20.09
N CYS A 286 -11.17 -11.32 -20.14
CA CYS A 286 -11.03 -10.53 -21.36
C CYS A 286 -10.15 -11.24 -22.41
N ILE A 287 -9.02 -11.81 -22.01
CA ILE A 287 -8.11 -12.57 -22.89
C ILE A 287 -8.86 -13.78 -23.49
N LYS A 288 -9.61 -14.53 -22.69
CA LYS A 288 -10.40 -15.65 -23.16
C LYS A 288 -11.48 -15.22 -24.14
N ARG A 289 -12.22 -14.12 -23.84
CA ARG A 289 -13.23 -13.56 -24.73
C ARG A 289 -12.60 -13.11 -26.05
N ARG A 290 -11.47 -12.40 -26.02
CA ARG A 290 -10.71 -12.00 -27.20
C ARG A 290 -10.31 -13.20 -28.06
N ASN A 291 -9.71 -14.22 -27.43
CA ASN A 291 -9.25 -15.42 -28.15
C ASN A 291 -10.40 -16.19 -28.77
N LEU A 292 -11.54 -16.27 -28.08
CA LEU A 292 -12.76 -16.89 -28.62
C LEU A 292 -13.31 -16.08 -29.82
N MET A 293 -13.38 -14.75 -29.72
CA MET A 293 -13.81 -13.89 -30.82
C MET A 293 -12.89 -14.02 -32.05
N ARG A 294 -11.58 -14.01 -31.84
CA ARG A 294 -10.59 -14.22 -32.93
C ARG A 294 -10.80 -15.58 -33.59
N LYS A 295 -11.01 -16.63 -32.80
CA LYS A 295 -11.29 -17.97 -33.32
C LYS A 295 -12.60 -18.05 -34.11
N LEU A 296 -13.67 -17.39 -33.63
CA LEU A 296 -14.94 -17.32 -34.34
C LEU A 296 -14.81 -16.55 -35.65
N MET A 297 -14.07 -15.42 -35.65
CA MET A 297 -13.78 -14.67 -36.87
C MET A 297 -13.00 -15.52 -37.88
N ASP A 298 -11.93 -16.20 -37.44
CA ASP A 298 -11.16 -17.08 -38.32
C ASP A 298 -12.05 -18.18 -38.94
N MET A 299 -12.91 -18.81 -38.14
CA MET A 299 -13.85 -19.82 -38.67
C MET A 299 -14.94 -19.24 -39.59
N SER A 300 -15.33 -17.98 -39.39
CA SER A 300 -16.34 -17.31 -40.21
C SER A 300 -15.81 -16.76 -41.54
N TYR A 301 -14.52 -16.33 -41.59
CA TYR A 301 -13.93 -15.65 -42.73
C TYR A 301 -12.90 -16.48 -43.49
N LYS A 302 -12.38 -17.56 -42.89
CA LYS A 302 -11.35 -18.39 -43.54
C LYS A 302 -11.92 -19.76 -43.94
N ASP A 303 -11.46 -20.26 -45.08
CA ASP A 303 -11.70 -21.62 -45.52
C ASP A 303 -10.78 -22.58 -44.70
N PRO A 304 -11.34 -23.60 -44.04
CA PRO A 304 -10.58 -24.46 -43.12
C PRO A 304 -9.54 -25.35 -43.85
N MET A 305 -9.67 -25.56 -45.15
CA MET A 305 -8.77 -26.40 -45.96
C MET A 305 -7.57 -25.62 -46.49
N THR A 306 -7.80 -24.37 -46.89
CA THR A 306 -6.79 -23.55 -47.58
C THR A 306 -6.24 -22.44 -46.74
N GLY A 307 -6.94 -22.06 -45.65
CA GLY A 307 -6.61 -20.89 -44.81
C GLY A 307 -6.85 -19.54 -45.50
N LEU A 308 -7.35 -19.53 -46.73
CA LEU A 308 -7.69 -18.32 -47.48
C LEU A 308 -9.06 -17.79 -47.07
N GLY A 309 -9.38 -16.54 -47.48
CA GLY A 309 -10.73 -15.97 -47.30
C GLY A 309 -11.77 -16.86 -47.94
N ASN A 310 -12.85 -17.20 -47.24
CA ASN A 310 -13.94 -17.98 -47.73
C ASN A 310 -14.93 -17.09 -48.54
N ARG A 311 -16.01 -17.67 -49.08
CA ARG A 311 -17.00 -16.94 -49.88
C ARG A 311 -17.66 -15.77 -49.11
N PHE A 312 -17.85 -15.93 -47.80
CA PHE A 312 -18.40 -14.87 -46.95
C PHE A 312 -17.41 -13.70 -46.83
N ALA A 313 -16.13 -13.96 -46.60
CA ALA A 313 -15.11 -12.92 -46.58
C ALA A 313 -15.06 -12.12 -47.90
N LEU A 314 -15.21 -12.82 -49.04
CA LEU A 314 -15.25 -12.16 -50.34
C LEU A 314 -16.49 -11.26 -50.50
N SER A 315 -17.69 -11.69 -50.03
CA SER A 315 -18.89 -10.86 -50.12
C SER A 315 -18.79 -9.59 -49.27
N VAL A 316 -18.27 -9.69 -48.04
CA VAL A 316 -18.05 -8.53 -47.17
C VAL A 316 -17.04 -7.55 -47.77
N PHE A 317 -15.94 -8.05 -48.35
CA PHE A 317 -14.97 -7.22 -49.04
C PHE A 317 -15.55 -6.43 -50.22
N VAL A 318 -16.41 -7.07 -51.05
CA VAL A 318 -17.11 -6.42 -52.16
C VAL A 318 -18.07 -5.33 -51.66
N ASP A 319 -18.85 -5.64 -50.60
CA ASP A 319 -19.82 -4.68 -50.02
C ASP A 319 -19.11 -3.45 -49.39
N GLU A 320 -17.87 -3.58 -48.96
CA GLU A 320 -17.07 -2.45 -48.42
C GLU A 320 -16.45 -1.61 -49.55
N MET A 321 -16.17 -2.20 -50.70
CA MET A 321 -15.66 -1.47 -51.87
C MET A 321 -16.74 -0.63 -52.58
N ASP A 322 -18.03 -0.96 -52.40
CA ASP A 322 -19.16 -0.27 -52.99
C ASP A 322 -19.67 0.93 -52.13
N LYS A 323 -19.05 1.19 -50.96
CA LYS A 323 -19.34 2.34 -50.08
C LYS A 323 -18.28 3.43 -50.20
#